data_52731b8c5aa9868bd43fd6828f8bb13c
#
_entry.id   52731b8c5aa9868bd43fd6828f8bb13c
#
_cell.length_a   1.000
_cell.length_b   1.000
_cell.length_c   1.000
_cell.angle_alpha   90.00
_cell.angle_beta   90.00
_cell.angle_gamma   90.00
#
_symmetry.space_group_name_H-M   'P 1'
#
loop_
_entity.id
_entity.type
_entity.pdbx_description
1 polymer ?
#
loop_
_entity_poly.entity_id
_entity_poly.type
_entity_poly.pdbx_seq_one_letter_code
_entity_poly.pdbx_strand_id
1 'polypeptide(L)' 'MKINIKLEGYLKYKYPSNILELNYSKPVTIRQVLKDTKISSADVFFIKVGDLIVKENHLLAKFGEIKLFPIIGGG' A
#
# COMPACT_ATOMS: atom_id res chain seq x y z
N MET A 1 16.29 -0.77 0.37
CA MET A 1 15.13 -1.62 0.05
C MET A 1 14.09 -0.78 -0.67
N LYS A 2 13.78 -1.15 -1.88
CA LYS A 2 12.81 -0.42 -2.69
C LYS A 2 11.43 -1.05 -2.53
N ILE A 3 10.44 -0.21 -2.27
CA ILE A 3 9.04 -0.64 -2.17
C ILE A 3 8.23 0.14 -3.19
N ASN A 4 7.53 -0.58 -4.05
CA ASN A 4 6.61 0.02 -5.03
C ASN A 4 5.19 -0.16 -4.52
N ILE A 5 4.41 0.92 -4.58
CA ILE A 5 3.02 0.90 -4.16
C ILE A 5 2.15 1.23 -5.36
N LYS A 6 1.18 0.36 -5.62
CA LYS A 6 0.24 0.56 -6.71
C LYS A 6 -1.16 0.70 -6.13
N LEU A 7 -1.84 1.77 -6.51
CA LEU A 7 -3.22 2.02 -6.09
C LEU A 7 -4.16 1.42 -7.13
N GLU A 8 -5.12 0.63 -6.68
CA GLU A 8 -6.09 -0.02 -7.56
C GLU A 8 -7.46 0.63 -7.42
N GLY A 9 -8.33 0.33 -8.38
CA GLY A 9 -9.69 0.84 -8.36
C GLY A 9 -9.76 2.36 -8.29
N TYR A 10 -10.75 2.87 -7.58
CA TYR A 10 -10.94 4.31 -7.52
C TYR A 10 -9.87 5.04 -6.71
N LEU A 11 -9.03 4.31 -5.97
CA LEU A 11 -7.90 4.96 -5.27
C LEU A 11 -6.99 5.70 -6.24
N LYS A 12 -6.94 5.26 -7.50
CA LYS A 12 -6.16 5.94 -8.54
C LYS A 12 -6.59 7.39 -8.73
N TYR A 13 -7.86 7.68 -8.46
CA TYR A 13 -8.40 9.01 -8.69
C TYR A 13 -8.42 9.86 -7.42
N LYS A 14 -8.36 9.22 -6.28
CA LYS A 14 -8.38 9.92 -5.00
C LYS A 14 -7.03 10.53 -4.64
N TYR A 15 -5.96 9.91 -5.09
CA TYR A 15 -4.60 10.34 -4.76
C TYR A 15 -3.89 10.84 -6.02
N PRO A 16 -2.90 11.75 -5.87
CA PRO A 16 -2.26 12.40 -7.03
C PRO A 16 -1.52 11.44 -7.95
N SER A 17 -1.04 10.32 -7.44
CA SER A 17 -0.32 9.35 -8.25
C SER A 17 -0.81 7.96 -7.90
N ASN A 18 -0.96 7.11 -8.92
CA ASN A 18 -1.39 5.73 -8.69
C ASN A 18 -0.24 4.75 -8.54
N ILE A 19 0.99 5.21 -8.73
CA ILE A 19 2.19 4.41 -8.52
C ILE A 19 3.17 5.25 -7.73
N LEU A 20 3.63 4.71 -6.61
CA LEU A 20 4.57 5.39 -5.72
C LEU A 20 5.76 4.47 -5.46
N GLU A 21 6.93 5.07 -5.28
CA GLU A 21 8.13 4.33 -5.00
C GLU A 21 8.81 4.93 -3.77
N LEU A 22 9.13 4.08 -2.81
CA LEU A 22 9.81 4.50 -1.58
C LEU A 22 11.03 3.62 -1.35
N ASN A 23 12.01 4.18 -0.66
CA ASN A 23 13.21 3.45 -0.27
C ASN A 23 13.32 3.44 1.24
N TYR A 24 13.62 2.26 1.80
CA TYR A 24 13.81 2.09 3.24
C TYR A 24 15.14 1.41 3.49
N SER A 25 15.81 1.83 4.54
CA SER A 25 17.08 1.23 4.93
C SER A 25 16.89 0.05 5.89
N LYS A 26 15.69 -0.14 6.40
CA LYS A 26 15.37 -1.19 7.37
C LYS A 26 14.02 -1.80 7.03
N PRO A 27 13.71 -3.00 7.54
CA PRO A 27 12.36 -3.56 7.39
C PRO A 27 11.30 -2.57 7.89
N VAL A 28 10.17 -2.55 7.23
CA VAL A 28 9.13 -1.56 7.49
C VAL A 28 7.76 -2.24 7.43
N THR A 29 6.83 -1.80 8.29
CA THR A 29 5.47 -2.32 8.24
C THR A 29 4.67 -1.60 7.15
N ILE A 30 3.63 -2.28 6.66
CA ILE A 30 2.71 -1.65 5.71
C ILE A 30 2.12 -0.38 6.32
N ARG A 31 1.79 -0.42 7.62
CA ARG A 31 1.23 0.75 8.30
C ARG A 31 2.15 1.97 8.17
N GLN A 32 3.45 1.76 8.34
CA GLN A 32 4.41 2.85 8.22
C GLN A 32 4.46 3.37 6.79
N VAL A 33 4.39 2.47 5.81
CA VAL A 33 4.37 2.85 4.39
C VAL A 33 3.16 3.72 4.10
N LEU A 34 1.99 3.36 4.63
CA LEU A 34 0.78 4.17 4.44
C LEU A 34 0.94 5.56 5.05
N LYS A 35 1.54 5.64 6.23
CA LYS A 35 1.82 6.94 6.86
C LYS A 35 2.75 7.79 6.00
N ASP A 36 3.82 7.18 5.51
CA ASP A 36 4.82 7.91 4.74
C ASP A 36 4.27 8.42 3.41
N THR A 37 3.30 7.70 2.83
CA THR A 37 2.67 8.09 1.57
C THR A 37 1.41 8.93 1.80
N LYS A 38 1.01 9.12 3.05
CA LYS A 38 -0.20 9.87 3.43
C LYS A 38 -1.47 9.26 2.86
N ILE A 39 -1.47 7.94 2.72
CA ILE A 39 -2.67 7.21 2.31
C ILE A 39 -3.39 6.76 3.56
N SER A 40 -4.68 7.09 3.65
CA SER A 40 -5.48 6.76 4.82
C SER A 40 -5.83 5.27 4.86
N SER A 41 -5.62 4.64 6.01
CA SER A 41 -6.04 3.24 6.21
C SER A 41 -7.53 3.06 5.98
N ALA A 42 -8.31 4.09 6.25
CA ALA A 42 -9.77 4.03 6.09
C ALA A 42 -10.20 3.87 4.63
N ASP A 43 -9.33 4.23 3.70
CA ASP A 43 -9.62 4.11 2.28
C ASP A 43 -9.24 2.74 1.71
N VAL A 44 -8.52 1.94 2.46
CA VAL A 44 -7.96 0.67 1.98
C VAL A 44 -8.75 -0.49 2.56
N PHE A 45 -9.31 -1.32 1.68
CA PHE A 45 -10.05 -2.50 2.10
C PHE A 45 -9.11 -3.67 2.35
N PHE A 46 -8.27 -3.99 1.37
CA PHE A 46 -7.25 -5.03 1.58
C PHE A 46 -5.97 -4.68 0.83
N ILE A 47 -4.91 -5.38 1.22
CA ILE A 47 -3.55 -5.12 0.76
C ILE A 47 -2.98 -6.42 0.24
N LYS A 48 -2.33 -6.39 -0.93
CA LYS A 48 -1.62 -7.54 -1.46
C LYS A 48 -0.13 -7.23 -1.56
N VAL A 49 0.67 -8.21 -1.15
CA VAL A 49 2.12 -8.18 -1.37
C VAL A 49 2.41 -9.41 -2.22
N GLY A 50 2.75 -9.18 -3.49
CA GLY A 50 2.77 -10.28 -4.45
C GLY A 50 1.39 -10.88 -4.55
N ASP A 51 1.29 -12.19 -4.34
CA ASP A 51 0.01 -12.89 -4.40
C ASP A 51 -0.65 -13.06 -3.03
N LEU A 52 -0.04 -12.52 -1.99
CA LEU A 52 -0.49 -12.71 -0.63
C LEU A 52 -1.30 -11.50 -0.15
N ILE A 53 -2.47 -11.79 0.45
CA ILE A 53 -3.25 -10.75 1.12
C ILE A 53 -2.70 -10.61 2.53
N VAL A 54 -2.35 -9.40 2.92
CA VAL A 54 -1.73 -9.14 4.22
C VAL A 54 -2.44 -8.00 4.95
N LYS A 55 -2.12 -7.86 6.23
CA LYS A 55 -2.65 -6.78 7.05
C LYS A 55 -1.61 -5.67 7.20
N GLU A 56 -2.02 -4.54 7.78
CA GLU A 56 -1.15 -3.39 7.95
C GLU A 56 0.08 -3.65 8.80
N ASN A 57 0.00 -4.62 9.70
CA ASN A 57 1.14 -4.96 10.55
C ASN A 57 2.15 -5.89 9.88
N HIS A 58 1.90 -6.27 8.63
CA HIS A 58 2.84 -7.10 7.89
C HIS A 58 4.17 -6.38 7.71
N LEU A 59 5.27 -7.08 7.96
CA LEU A 59 6.60 -6.52 7.86
C LEU A 59 7.21 -6.83 6.49
N LEU A 60 7.69 -5.78 5.82
CA LEU A 60 8.40 -5.92 4.56
C LEU A 60 9.90 -5.86 4.84
N ALA A 61 10.62 -6.89 4.46
CA ALA A 61 12.05 -7.01 4.74
C ALA A 61 12.93 -7.00 3.49
N LYS A 62 12.33 -6.93 2.32
CA LYS A 62 13.06 -6.91 1.06
C LYS A 62 12.22 -6.20 0.00
N PHE A 63 12.81 -5.97 -1.18
CA PHE A 63 12.08 -5.39 -2.30
C PHE A 63 10.70 -6.05 -2.44
N GLY A 64 9.71 -5.22 -2.66
CA GLY A 64 8.37 -5.73 -2.84
C GLY A 64 7.45 -4.75 -3.52
N GLU A 65 6.36 -5.28 -4.06
CA GLU A 65 5.30 -4.49 -4.63
C GLU A 65 4.06 -4.65 -3.75
N ILE A 66 3.52 -3.52 -3.33
CA ILE A 66 2.31 -3.46 -2.53
C ILE A 66 1.19 -2.98 -3.44
N LYS A 67 0.07 -3.70 -3.45
CA LYS A 67 -1.14 -3.26 -4.14
C LYS A 67 -2.19 -2.93 -3.10
N LEU A 68 -2.77 -1.75 -3.19
CA LEU A 68 -3.82 -1.30 -2.29
C LEU A 68 -5.14 -1.28 -3.01
N PHE A 69 -6.13 -1.95 -2.44
CA PHE A 69 -7.47 -2.08 -3.02
C PHE A 69 -8.48 -1.32 -2.17
N PRO A 70 -9.39 -0.58 -2.80
CA PRO A 70 -10.36 0.23 -2.08
C PRO A 70 -11.54 -0.59 -1.58
N ILE A 71 -12.30 0.03 -0.68
CA ILE A 71 -13.59 -0.50 -0.29
C ILE A 71 -14.51 -0.36 -1.50
N ILE A 72 -15.16 -1.45 -1.89
CA ILE A 72 -16.04 -1.48 -3.05
C ILE A 72 -17.47 -1.65 -2.59
N GLY A 73 -18.38 -1.14 -3.40
CA GLY A 73 -19.79 -1.35 -3.13
C GLY A 73 -20.31 -0.29 -2.21
N GLY A 74 -20.90 0.52 -2.74
CA GLY A 74 -21.74 1.51 -2.28
C GLY A 74 -21.88 1.81 -0.85
N GLY A 75 -20.97 1.57 -0.37
CA GLY A 75 -21.05 1.83 0.98
C GLY A 75 -21.25 3.10 1.46
#